data_d6862fd0d774abb2146a954c131477ac
#
_entry.id   d6862fd0d774abb2146a954c131477ac
#
_cell.length_a   1.000
_cell.length_b   1.000
_cell.length_c   1.000
_cell.angle_alpha   90.00
_cell.angle_beta   90.00
_cell.angle_gamma   90.00
#
_symmetry.space_group_name_H-M   'P 1'
#
loop_
_entity.id
_entity.type
_entity.pdbx_description
1 polymer ?
#
loop_
_entity_poly.entity_id
_entity_poly.type
_entity_poly.pdbx_seq_one_letter_code
_entity_poly.pdbx_strand_id
1 'polypeptide(L)'
;MEQGWITNNIDPVGRIQMRTRRTLRGHLAKIYAMHWGTDSRLLVSASQDGKLIIWDSYTTNKVHAIPLRSSWVMTCAYAPSGNYVACGGLDNICSIYNLKTREGNVRVSRELAGHTGYLSCCRFLDDNQIVTSSGDTTCALWDIETGQQTTTFTGHTGDVMSLSLAPDTRLFVSGACDASAKLWDVREGMCRQTFTGHESDINAICFFPNGNAFATGSDDATCRLFDLRADQELMTYSHDNIICGITSVSFSKSGRLLLAGYDDFNCNVWDALKADRAGVLAGHDNRVSCLGVTDDGMAVATGSWDSFLKIWN
;
A
#
# COMPACT_ATOMS: atom_id res chain seq x y z
N MET A 1 -28.56 -11.29 -7.70
CA MET A 1 -29.21 -10.89 -8.98
C MET A 1 -29.33 -9.37 -9.14
N GLU A 2 -29.67 -8.61 -8.11
CA GLU A 2 -29.78 -7.15 -8.19
C GLU A 2 -28.48 -6.41 -8.53
N GLN A 3 -27.35 -6.86 -7.98
CA GLN A 3 -26.07 -6.20 -8.22
C GLN A 3 -25.57 -6.34 -9.66
N GLY A 4 -25.82 -7.50 -10.30
CA GLY A 4 -25.45 -7.71 -11.71
C GLY A 4 -26.26 -6.81 -12.66
N TRP A 5 -27.52 -6.51 -12.31
CA TRP A 5 -28.34 -5.62 -13.12
C TRP A 5 -27.88 -4.16 -13.03
N ILE A 6 -27.50 -3.68 -11.82
CA ILE A 6 -26.99 -2.32 -11.60
C ILE A 6 -25.71 -2.11 -12.40
N THR A 7 -24.74 -3.04 -12.30
CA THR A 7 -23.45 -2.93 -13.00
C THR A 7 -23.59 -3.03 -14.51
N ASN A 8 -24.55 -3.80 -15.02
CA ASN A 8 -24.81 -3.94 -16.46
C ASN A 8 -25.37 -2.66 -17.10
N ASN A 9 -26.01 -1.78 -16.32
CA ASN A 9 -26.58 -0.52 -16.78
C ASN A 9 -25.64 0.69 -16.60
N ILE A 10 -24.46 0.49 -16.00
CA ILE A 10 -23.44 1.54 -15.88
C ILE A 10 -22.62 1.57 -17.15
N ASP A 11 -22.39 2.78 -17.67
CA ASP A 11 -21.54 2.97 -18.84
C ASP A 11 -20.08 2.57 -18.53
N PRO A 12 -19.39 1.90 -19.48
CA PRO A 12 -17.96 1.64 -19.35
C PRO A 12 -17.18 2.95 -19.22
N VAL A 13 -16.06 2.91 -18.50
CA VAL A 13 -15.14 4.06 -18.37
C VAL A 13 -14.42 4.37 -19.69
N GLY A 14 -14.53 3.49 -20.69
CA GLY A 14 -13.74 3.57 -21.91
C GLY A 14 -12.29 3.14 -21.68
N ARG A 15 -11.44 3.42 -22.65
CA ARG A 15 -10.01 3.09 -22.54
C ARG A 15 -9.28 4.17 -21.74
N ILE A 16 -8.64 3.77 -20.66
CA ILE A 16 -7.81 4.65 -19.85
C ILE A 16 -6.40 4.64 -20.44
N GLN A 17 -5.94 5.81 -20.86
CA GLN A 17 -4.60 6.01 -21.42
C GLN A 17 -3.85 7.00 -20.57
N MET A 18 -3.01 6.51 -19.67
CA MET A 18 -2.11 7.33 -18.86
C MET A 18 -0.71 7.32 -19.47
N ARG A 19 -0.03 8.45 -19.36
CA ARG A 19 1.34 8.61 -19.84
C ARG A 19 2.27 8.90 -18.68
N THR A 20 3.50 8.43 -18.78
CA THR A 20 4.57 8.81 -17.86
C THR A 20 4.84 10.31 -18.03
N ARG A 21 4.57 11.08 -16.98
CA ARG A 21 4.81 12.54 -16.95
C ARG A 21 6.16 12.88 -16.35
N ARG A 22 6.60 12.07 -15.39
CA ARG A 22 7.88 12.20 -14.71
C ARG A 22 8.47 10.83 -14.49
N THR A 23 9.80 10.74 -14.55
CA THR A 23 10.55 9.57 -14.08
C THR A 23 11.47 10.05 -12.97
N LEU A 24 11.37 9.44 -11.81
CA LEU A 24 12.19 9.78 -10.63
C LEU A 24 13.38 8.86 -10.60
N ARG A 25 14.56 9.42 -10.84
CA ARG A 25 15.84 8.70 -10.97
C ARG A 25 16.75 9.03 -9.80
N GLY A 26 17.32 8.03 -9.18
CA GLY A 26 18.27 8.25 -8.09
C GLY A 26 18.47 7.06 -7.18
N HIS A 27 17.51 6.15 -7.08
CA HIS A 27 17.75 4.87 -6.43
C HIS A 27 18.71 4.03 -7.27
N LEU A 28 19.58 3.29 -6.59
CA LEU A 28 20.63 2.48 -7.21
C LEU A 28 20.30 0.98 -7.19
N ALA A 29 19.13 0.62 -6.69
CA ALA A 29 18.70 -0.76 -6.57
C ALA A 29 17.16 -0.83 -6.60
N LYS A 30 16.62 -2.04 -6.46
CA LYS A 30 15.18 -2.32 -6.46
C LYS A 30 14.44 -1.43 -5.48
N ILE A 31 13.33 -0.84 -5.93
CA ILE A 31 12.38 -0.13 -5.07
C ILE A 31 11.36 -1.15 -4.57
N TYR A 32 11.10 -1.16 -3.27
CA TYR A 32 10.12 -2.06 -2.65
C TYR A 32 8.83 -1.39 -2.23
N ALA A 33 8.87 -0.11 -1.91
CA ALA A 33 7.71 0.60 -1.39
C ALA A 33 7.74 2.08 -1.74
N MET A 34 6.56 2.68 -1.79
CA MET A 34 6.38 4.13 -1.89
C MET A 34 5.09 4.54 -1.17
N HIS A 35 5.01 5.78 -0.77
CA HIS A 35 3.79 6.34 -0.19
C HIS A 35 3.72 7.84 -0.48
N TRP A 36 2.56 8.31 -0.94
CA TRP A 36 2.31 9.71 -1.16
C TRP A 36 2.11 10.48 0.15
N GLY A 37 2.59 11.71 0.20
CA GLY A 37 2.14 12.69 1.19
C GLY A 37 0.70 13.14 0.90
N THR A 38 0.03 13.64 1.93
CA THR A 38 -1.35 14.16 1.81
C THR A 38 -1.43 15.44 0.97
N ASP A 39 -0.30 16.09 0.71
CA ASP A 39 -0.20 17.24 -0.19
C ASP A 39 -0.29 16.88 -1.67
N SER A 40 -0.35 15.60 -2.00
CA SER A 40 -0.39 15.07 -3.38
C SER A 40 0.80 15.50 -4.26
N ARG A 41 1.86 15.98 -3.63
CA ARG A 41 3.07 16.48 -4.31
C ARG A 41 4.33 15.70 -3.90
N LEU A 42 4.54 15.54 -2.58
CA LEU A 42 5.69 14.83 -2.04
C LEU A 42 5.38 13.34 -1.90
N LEU A 43 6.37 12.52 -2.12
CA LEU A 43 6.28 11.08 -1.86
C LEU A 43 7.59 10.56 -1.28
N VAL A 44 7.50 9.47 -0.55
CA VAL A 44 8.64 8.72 -0.02
C VAL A 44 8.76 7.40 -0.75
N SER A 45 9.99 6.99 -1.04
CA SER A 45 10.30 5.67 -1.60
C SER A 45 11.39 4.97 -0.81
N ALA A 46 11.34 3.64 -0.78
CA ALA A 46 12.28 2.79 -0.07
C ALA A 46 12.90 1.78 -1.03
N SER A 47 14.22 1.63 -0.97
CA SER A 47 14.97 0.79 -1.90
C SER A 47 16.00 -0.08 -1.19
N GLN A 48 16.37 -1.18 -1.84
CA GLN A 48 17.45 -2.08 -1.42
C GLN A 48 18.82 -1.40 -1.41
N ASP A 49 18.94 -0.19 -1.98
CA ASP A 49 20.16 0.63 -1.86
C ASP A 49 20.39 1.16 -0.44
N GLY A 50 19.48 0.90 0.49
CA GLY A 50 19.56 1.33 1.88
C GLY A 50 19.17 2.77 2.10
N LYS A 51 18.31 3.33 1.25
CA LYS A 51 17.85 4.72 1.37
C LYS A 51 16.34 4.84 1.33
N LEU A 52 15.82 5.80 2.11
CA LEU A 52 14.55 6.46 1.84
C LEU A 52 14.85 7.75 1.08
N ILE A 53 14.12 7.99 0.01
CA ILE A 53 14.18 9.26 -0.72
C ILE A 53 12.82 9.92 -0.64
N ILE A 54 12.80 11.21 -0.31
CA ILE A 54 11.61 12.04 -0.38
C ILE A 54 11.74 12.89 -1.64
N TRP A 55 10.77 12.73 -2.52
CA TRP A 55 10.73 13.37 -3.82
C TRP A 55 9.69 14.46 -3.88
N ASP A 56 10.02 15.56 -4.56
CA ASP A 56 9.03 16.50 -5.07
C ASP A 56 8.62 16.01 -6.47
N SER A 57 7.41 15.47 -6.59
CA SER A 57 6.94 14.88 -7.85
C SER A 57 6.75 15.91 -8.97
N TYR A 58 6.56 17.20 -8.62
CA TYR A 58 6.40 18.27 -9.60
C TYR A 58 7.71 18.62 -10.29
N THR A 59 8.78 18.68 -9.53
CA THR A 59 10.11 19.14 -9.99
C THR A 59 11.07 18.00 -10.24
N THR A 60 10.75 16.79 -9.77
CA THR A 60 11.63 15.62 -9.69
C THR A 60 12.80 15.75 -8.72
N ASN A 61 12.87 16.86 -7.97
CA ASN A 61 13.93 17.05 -7.00
C ASN A 61 13.80 16.11 -5.81
N LYS A 62 14.96 15.70 -5.31
CA LYS A 62 15.07 14.98 -4.05
C LYS A 62 15.06 15.99 -2.91
N VAL A 63 14.03 15.94 -2.08
CA VAL A 63 13.94 16.83 -0.90
C VAL A 63 14.84 16.30 0.22
N HIS A 64 14.84 14.97 0.41
CA HIS A 64 15.68 14.28 1.37
C HIS A 64 16.16 12.95 0.80
N ALA A 65 17.36 12.53 1.20
CA ALA A 65 17.88 11.18 1.00
C ALA A 65 18.37 10.68 2.37
N ILE A 66 17.67 9.70 2.92
CA ILE A 66 17.87 9.25 4.29
C ILE A 66 18.57 7.89 4.26
N PRO A 67 19.82 7.78 4.75
CA PRO A 67 20.49 6.49 4.83
C PRO A 67 19.86 5.64 5.94
N LEU A 68 19.64 4.36 5.65
CA LEU A 68 19.05 3.40 6.57
C LEU A 68 20.12 2.48 7.16
N ARG A 69 19.95 2.04 8.40
CA ARG A 69 20.83 1.06 9.04
C ARG A 69 20.72 -0.32 8.40
N SER A 70 19.50 -0.70 7.99
CA SER A 70 19.25 -1.94 7.26
C SER A 70 18.81 -1.62 5.84
N SER A 71 19.45 -2.23 4.85
CA SER A 71 19.06 -2.11 3.44
C SER A 71 17.88 -3.01 3.07
N TRP A 72 17.50 -3.95 3.93
CA TRP A 72 16.40 -4.89 3.67
C TRP A 72 15.05 -4.28 4.07
N VAL A 73 14.75 -3.13 3.49
CA VAL A 73 13.51 -2.39 3.73
C VAL A 73 12.39 -2.93 2.83
N MET A 74 11.21 -3.15 3.41
CA MET A 74 10.05 -3.69 2.70
C MET A 74 8.90 -2.70 2.62
N THR A 75 8.87 -1.70 3.48
CA THR A 75 7.75 -0.76 3.57
C THR A 75 8.24 0.64 3.94
N CYS A 76 7.46 1.63 3.53
CA CYS A 76 7.61 3.00 3.99
C CYS A 76 6.24 3.68 4.07
N ALA A 77 6.16 4.72 4.89
CA ALA A 77 4.94 5.49 5.09
C ALA A 77 5.25 6.96 5.30
N TYR A 78 4.36 7.81 4.82
CA TYR A 78 4.37 9.26 5.04
C TYR A 78 3.27 9.59 6.04
N ALA A 79 3.61 10.30 7.11
CA ALA A 79 2.62 10.73 8.09
C ALA A 79 1.64 11.73 7.46
N PRO A 80 0.35 11.72 7.84
CA PRO A 80 -0.63 12.66 7.31
C PRO A 80 -0.24 14.14 7.49
N SER A 81 0.47 14.48 8.57
CA SER A 81 0.97 15.84 8.83
C SER A 81 2.11 16.26 7.89
N GLY A 82 2.79 15.29 7.28
CA GLY A 82 4.03 15.54 6.53
C GLY A 82 5.27 15.71 7.40
N ASN A 83 5.16 15.57 8.73
CA ASN A 83 6.28 15.80 9.66
C ASN A 83 7.19 14.57 9.82
N TYR A 84 6.69 13.39 9.52
CA TYR A 84 7.41 12.13 9.74
C TYR A 84 7.29 11.19 8.55
N VAL A 85 8.29 10.35 8.42
CA VAL A 85 8.22 9.14 7.59
C VAL A 85 8.64 7.94 8.42
N ALA A 86 8.16 6.76 8.03
CA ALA A 86 8.50 5.51 8.69
C ALA A 86 8.97 4.49 7.66
N CYS A 87 9.76 3.53 8.12
CA CYS A 87 10.15 2.37 7.29
C CYS A 87 10.46 1.17 8.17
N GLY A 88 10.58 0.02 7.55
CA GLY A 88 11.00 -1.21 8.20
C GLY A 88 11.09 -2.36 7.20
N GLY A 89 11.53 -3.51 7.68
CA GLY A 89 11.72 -4.70 6.84
C GLY A 89 12.29 -5.87 7.65
N LEU A 90 13.34 -6.49 7.14
CA LEU A 90 13.94 -7.69 7.73
C LEU A 90 14.61 -7.46 9.09
N ASP A 91 14.79 -6.20 9.51
CA ASP A 91 15.25 -5.87 10.85
C ASP A 91 14.16 -5.98 11.92
N ASN A 92 12.90 -6.23 11.52
CA ASN A 92 11.72 -6.36 12.39
C ASN A 92 11.31 -5.06 13.11
N ILE A 93 11.96 -3.95 12.81
CA ILE A 93 11.81 -2.67 13.51
C ILE A 93 11.07 -1.67 12.61
N CYS A 94 10.13 -0.92 13.19
CA CYS A 94 9.55 0.24 12.54
C CYS A 94 10.33 1.48 12.99
N SER A 95 11.08 2.08 12.08
CA SER A 95 11.89 3.27 12.35
C SER A 95 11.13 4.51 11.91
N ILE A 96 11.03 5.49 12.80
CA ILE A 96 10.33 6.76 12.60
C ILE A 96 11.38 7.86 12.43
N TYR A 97 11.27 8.64 11.36
CA TYR A 97 12.19 9.73 11.04
C TYR A 97 11.46 11.06 11.11
N ASN A 98 12.04 12.02 11.82
CA ASN A 98 11.53 13.39 11.90
C ASN A 98 12.10 14.21 10.74
N LEU A 99 11.23 14.76 9.89
CA LEU A 99 11.61 15.58 8.74
C LEU A 99 11.74 17.06 9.09
N LYS A 100 11.22 17.48 10.23
CA LYS A 100 11.09 18.90 10.62
C LYS A 100 11.95 19.22 11.85
N THR A 101 13.21 18.80 11.85
CA THR A 101 14.14 19.15 12.92
C THR A 101 14.60 20.59 12.78
N ARG A 102 14.93 21.24 13.89
CA ARG A 102 15.46 22.62 13.89
C ARG A 102 16.76 22.77 13.10
N GLU A 103 17.56 21.71 13.07
CA GLU A 103 18.88 21.69 12.44
C GLU A 103 18.82 21.39 10.93
N GLY A 104 17.61 21.08 10.39
CA GLY A 104 17.42 20.74 8.99
C GLY A 104 17.83 19.32 8.60
N ASN A 105 18.45 18.55 9.50
CA ASN A 105 18.84 17.17 9.26
C ASN A 105 17.70 16.21 9.63
N VAL A 106 17.49 15.20 8.80
CA VAL A 106 16.54 14.13 9.13
C VAL A 106 17.22 13.17 10.10
N ARG A 107 16.53 12.91 11.22
CA ARG A 107 17.03 11.99 12.27
C ARG A 107 15.99 10.94 12.58
N VAL A 108 16.47 9.75 12.97
CA VAL A 108 15.61 8.74 13.56
C VAL A 108 15.08 9.29 14.91
N SER A 109 13.75 9.36 15.00
CA SER A 109 13.05 9.85 16.17
C SER A 109 12.75 8.71 17.16
N ARG A 110 12.41 7.54 16.61
CA ARG A 110 12.03 6.37 17.39
C ARG A 110 12.28 5.09 16.60
N GLU A 111 12.68 4.04 17.29
CA GLU A 111 12.74 2.69 16.73
C GLU A 111 11.76 1.81 17.52
N LEU A 112 10.71 1.34 16.84
CA LEU A 112 9.66 0.53 17.44
C LEU A 112 10.02 -0.94 17.28
N ALA A 113 10.51 -1.55 18.34
CA ALA A 113 10.92 -2.94 18.39
C ALA A 113 9.92 -3.77 19.19
N GLY A 114 9.65 -4.99 18.75
CA GLY A 114 8.71 -5.90 19.41
C GLY A 114 8.18 -7.00 18.50
N HIS A 115 8.10 -6.74 17.20
CA HIS A 115 7.81 -7.82 16.26
C HIS A 115 8.93 -8.84 16.21
N THR A 116 8.57 -10.11 16.07
CA THR A 116 9.52 -11.23 15.97
C THR A 116 9.75 -11.71 14.54
N GLY A 117 9.10 -11.07 13.58
CA GLY A 117 9.28 -11.29 12.15
C GLY A 117 9.41 -9.96 11.41
N TYR A 118 9.69 -10.03 10.12
CA TYR A 118 9.90 -8.85 9.28
C TYR A 118 8.68 -7.90 9.30
N LEU A 119 8.95 -6.61 9.18
CA LEU A 119 7.92 -5.58 9.04
C LEU A 119 7.51 -5.50 7.56
N SER A 120 6.25 -5.82 7.27
CA SER A 120 5.75 -5.85 5.89
C SER A 120 5.04 -4.57 5.47
N CYS A 121 4.38 -3.89 6.41
CA CYS A 121 3.68 -2.64 6.14
C CYS A 121 3.57 -1.80 7.42
N CYS A 122 3.51 -0.48 7.25
CA CYS A 122 3.24 0.44 8.35
C CYS A 122 2.42 1.63 7.84
N ARG A 123 1.49 2.13 8.67
CA ARG A 123 0.66 3.28 8.33
C ARG A 123 0.40 4.12 9.57
N PHE A 124 0.63 5.42 9.46
CA PHE A 124 0.35 6.37 10.53
C PHE A 124 -1.15 6.64 10.67
N LEU A 125 -1.66 6.62 11.90
CA LEU A 125 -2.96 7.20 12.20
C LEU A 125 -2.83 8.71 12.38
N ASP A 126 -1.80 9.13 13.10
CA ASP A 126 -1.42 10.52 13.36
C ASP A 126 0.08 10.57 13.70
N ASP A 127 0.57 11.68 14.20
CA ASP A 127 2.00 11.84 14.53
C ASP A 127 2.46 10.97 15.69
N ASN A 128 1.53 10.47 16.52
CA ASN A 128 1.87 9.65 17.70
C ASN A 128 1.45 8.18 17.58
N GLN A 129 0.67 7.79 16.59
CA GLN A 129 0.20 6.41 16.47
C GLN A 129 0.49 5.85 15.08
N ILE A 130 0.97 4.62 15.05
CA ILE A 130 1.24 3.87 13.83
C ILE A 130 0.79 2.42 13.97
N VAL A 131 0.22 1.87 12.90
CA VAL A 131 -0.14 0.44 12.81
C VAL A 131 0.87 -0.24 11.91
N THR A 132 1.35 -1.41 12.35
CA THR A 132 2.32 -2.23 11.61
C THR A 132 1.77 -3.62 11.36
N SER A 133 2.23 -4.25 10.27
CA SER A 133 2.00 -5.67 9.98
C SER A 133 3.33 -6.40 9.85
N SER A 134 3.34 -7.69 10.19
CA SER A 134 4.58 -8.44 10.32
C SER A 134 4.48 -9.88 9.84
N GLY A 135 5.63 -10.42 9.41
CA GLY A 135 5.81 -11.85 9.16
C GLY A 135 5.68 -12.73 10.40
N ASP A 136 5.56 -12.14 11.59
CA ASP A 136 5.27 -12.87 12.82
C ASP A 136 3.78 -13.24 12.98
N THR A 137 2.97 -13.04 11.94
CA THR A 137 1.52 -13.29 11.86
C THR A 137 0.65 -12.27 12.59
N THR A 138 1.22 -11.19 13.13
CA THR A 138 0.48 -10.18 13.89
C THR A 138 0.52 -8.81 13.21
N CYS A 139 -0.45 -7.97 13.60
CA CYS A 139 -0.38 -6.52 13.44
C CYS A 139 -0.25 -5.89 14.84
N ALA A 140 0.20 -4.65 14.89
CA ALA A 140 0.38 -3.94 16.16
C ALA A 140 0.05 -2.46 16.02
N LEU A 141 -0.51 -1.90 17.08
CA LEU A 141 -0.66 -0.46 17.27
C LEU A 141 0.40 0.02 18.24
N TRP A 142 1.09 1.08 17.91
CA TRP A 142 2.20 1.65 18.68
C TRP A 142 1.91 3.08 19.11
N ASP A 143 2.30 3.39 20.34
CA ASP A 143 2.47 4.76 20.83
C ASP A 143 3.92 5.17 20.53
N ILE A 144 4.10 6.11 19.61
CA ILE A 144 5.43 6.50 19.12
C ILE A 144 6.20 7.24 20.21
N GLU A 145 5.54 8.10 20.99
CA GLU A 145 6.18 8.86 22.06
C GLU A 145 6.83 7.95 23.09
N THR A 146 6.13 6.91 23.55
CA THR A 146 6.64 5.97 24.54
C THR A 146 7.43 4.82 23.94
N GLY A 147 7.28 4.56 22.64
CA GLY A 147 7.86 3.42 21.97
C GLY A 147 7.21 2.10 22.30
N GLN A 148 6.06 2.12 22.98
CA GLN A 148 5.37 0.93 23.45
C GLN A 148 4.30 0.46 22.48
N GLN A 149 4.19 -0.85 22.35
CA GLN A 149 3.11 -1.51 21.64
C GLN A 149 1.87 -1.49 22.50
N THR A 150 0.83 -0.75 22.09
CA THR A 150 -0.39 -0.58 22.88
C THR A 150 -1.40 -1.68 22.61
N THR A 151 -1.37 -2.30 21.45
CA THR A 151 -2.31 -3.37 21.05
C THR A 151 -1.61 -4.33 20.12
N THR A 152 -1.85 -5.62 20.30
CA THR A 152 -1.45 -6.67 19.37
C THR A 152 -2.69 -7.28 18.75
N PHE A 153 -2.74 -7.33 17.42
CA PHE A 153 -3.84 -7.91 16.64
C PHE A 153 -3.44 -9.31 16.20
N THR A 154 -4.04 -10.31 16.83
CA THR A 154 -3.73 -11.73 16.62
C THR A 154 -4.89 -12.46 15.97
N GLY A 155 -4.62 -13.43 15.12
CA GLY A 155 -5.64 -14.24 14.45
C GLY A 155 -5.21 -14.81 13.10
N HIS A 156 -4.35 -14.10 12.36
CA HIS A 156 -3.78 -14.67 11.14
C HIS A 156 -2.89 -15.88 11.46
N THR A 157 -2.91 -16.87 10.58
CA THR A 157 -2.09 -18.07 10.69
C THR A 157 -0.90 -18.10 9.73
N GLY A 158 -0.77 -17.05 8.93
CA GLY A 158 0.36 -16.84 8.04
C GLY A 158 0.90 -15.41 8.15
N ASP A 159 2.03 -15.16 7.50
CA ASP A 159 2.67 -13.85 7.47
C ASP A 159 1.68 -12.79 7.01
N VAL A 160 1.56 -11.70 7.77
CA VAL A 160 0.76 -10.55 7.36
C VAL A 160 1.59 -9.71 6.41
N MET A 161 1.10 -9.52 5.18
CA MET A 161 1.87 -8.90 4.10
C MET A 161 1.54 -7.44 3.88
N SER A 162 0.34 -7.01 4.21
CA SER A 162 -0.11 -5.64 3.96
C SER A 162 -1.25 -5.25 4.87
N LEU A 163 -1.42 -3.95 5.05
CA LEU A 163 -2.56 -3.39 5.77
C LEU A 163 -3.04 -2.09 5.10
N SER A 164 -4.28 -1.72 5.35
CA SER A 164 -4.87 -0.46 4.90
C SER A 164 -5.78 0.10 5.98
N LEU A 165 -5.58 1.37 6.32
CA LEU A 165 -6.45 2.06 7.28
C LEU A 165 -7.74 2.48 6.62
N ALA A 166 -8.87 2.36 7.34
CA ALA A 166 -10.12 2.97 6.93
C ALA A 166 -9.99 4.51 6.92
N PRO A 167 -10.78 5.22 6.10
CA PRO A 167 -10.70 6.68 6.04
C PRO A 167 -10.87 7.38 7.40
N ASP A 168 -11.69 6.82 8.29
CA ASP A 168 -11.91 7.36 9.63
C ASP A 168 -10.89 6.86 10.67
N THR A 169 -9.97 5.99 10.27
CA THR A 169 -8.92 5.38 11.10
C THR A 169 -9.41 4.55 12.29
N ARG A 170 -10.71 4.25 12.37
CA ARG A 170 -11.27 3.40 13.45
C ARG A 170 -11.07 1.91 13.20
N LEU A 171 -10.97 1.54 11.94
CA LEU A 171 -10.79 0.17 11.48
C LEU A 171 -9.59 0.10 10.55
N PHE A 172 -9.03 -1.09 10.41
CA PHE A 172 -8.11 -1.38 9.32
C PHE A 172 -8.30 -2.81 8.83
N VAL A 173 -7.85 -3.07 7.63
CA VAL A 173 -7.83 -4.42 7.06
C VAL A 173 -6.40 -4.88 6.85
N SER A 174 -6.18 -6.18 6.98
CA SER A 174 -4.89 -6.82 6.72
C SER A 174 -5.05 -8.01 5.78
N GLY A 175 -4.06 -8.24 4.94
CA GLY A 175 -3.98 -9.39 4.06
C GLY A 175 -2.76 -10.23 4.38
N ALA A 176 -2.89 -11.57 4.34
CA ALA A 176 -1.86 -12.46 4.81
C ALA A 176 -1.61 -13.68 3.91
N CYS A 177 -0.52 -14.39 4.19
CA CYS A 177 -0.15 -15.63 3.51
C CYS A 177 -1.06 -16.81 3.86
N ASP A 178 -2.02 -16.65 4.75
CA ASP A 178 -3.08 -17.62 5.01
C ASP A 178 -4.25 -17.51 4.01
N ALA A 179 -4.10 -16.71 2.96
CA ALA A 179 -5.09 -16.42 1.92
C ALA A 179 -6.35 -15.72 2.44
N SER A 180 -6.31 -15.14 3.63
CA SER A 180 -7.42 -14.40 4.22
C SER A 180 -7.12 -12.93 4.40
N ALA A 181 -8.17 -12.11 4.40
CA ALA A 181 -8.14 -10.73 4.86
C ALA A 181 -8.95 -10.61 6.13
N LYS A 182 -8.52 -9.76 7.05
CA LYS A 182 -9.21 -9.54 8.33
C LYS A 182 -9.47 -8.06 8.55
N LEU A 183 -10.65 -7.77 9.07
CA LEU A 183 -11.05 -6.44 9.53
C LEU A 183 -10.86 -6.34 11.04
N TRP A 184 -10.13 -5.32 11.47
CA TRP A 184 -9.76 -5.11 12.86
C TRP A 184 -10.34 -3.80 13.39
N ASP A 185 -10.76 -3.84 14.65
CA ASP A 185 -11.12 -2.64 15.39
C ASP A 185 -9.87 -2.12 16.11
N VAL A 186 -9.46 -0.90 15.78
CA VAL A 186 -8.23 -0.31 16.35
C VAL A 186 -8.32 -0.14 17.86
N ARG A 187 -9.48 0.29 18.37
CA ARG A 187 -9.68 0.51 19.82
C ARG A 187 -9.85 -0.78 20.60
N GLU A 188 -10.73 -1.66 20.10
CA GLU A 188 -11.08 -2.91 20.80
C GLU A 188 -9.98 -3.96 20.67
N GLY A 189 -9.10 -3.83 19.68
CA GLY A 189 -8.01 -4.76 19.45
C GLY A 189 -8.45 -6.14 18.96
N MET A 190 -9.65 -6.25 18.41
CA MET A 190 -10.24 -7.53 17.99
C MET A 190 -10.54 -7.59 16.50
N CYS A 191 -10.49 -8.81 15.97
CA CYS A 191 -10.94 -9.11 14.61
C CYS A 191 -12.45 -9.08 14.55
N ARG A 192 -13.01 -8.25 13.69
CA ARG A 192 -14.45 -8.15 13.48
C ARG A 192 -14.97 -9.09 12.42
N GLN A 193 -14.21 -9.25 11.33
CA GLN A 193 -14.62 -10.06 10.18
C GLN A 193 -13.39 -10.71 9.55
N THR A 194 -13.59 -11.88 8.94
CA THR A 194 -12.59 -12.58 8.15
C THR A 194 -13.16 -12.84 6.76
N PHE A 195 -12.40 -12.50 5.74
CA PHE A 195 -12.79 -12.63 4.34
C PHE A 195 -11.90 -13.65 3.66
N THR A 196 -12.53 -14.63 3.03
CA THR A 196 -11.88 -15.70 2.28
C THR A 196 -12.30 -15.67 0.83
N GLY A 197 -11.57 -16.36 -0.03
CA GLY A 197 -11.84 -16.44 -1.47
C GLY A 197 -10.57 -16.57 -2.28
N HIS A 198 -9.47 -15.94 -1.87
CA HIS A 198 -8.18 -16.14 -2.52
C HIS A 198 -7.65 -17.54 -2.31
N GLU A 199 -6.90 -18.00 -3.31
CA GLU A 199 -6.31 -19.36 -3.33
C GLU A 199 -4.82 -19.35 -2.96
N SER A 200 -4.26 -18.17 -2.69
CA SER A 200 -2.85 -17.99 -2.34
C SER A 200 -2.65 -16.73 -1.50
N ASP A 201 -1.38 -16.40 -1.23
CA ASP A 201 -0.98 -15.26 -0.42
C ASP A 201 -1.63 -13.97 -0.90
N ILE A 202 -2.17 -13.19 0.04
CA ILE A 202 -2.60 -11.81 -0.22
C ILE A 202 -1.40 -10.89 0.06
N ASN A 203 -0.90 -10.24 -1.00
CA ASN A 203 0.28 -9.36 -0.91
C ASN A 203 -0.07 -7.90 -0.72
N ALA A 204 -1.27 -7.50 -1.11
CA ALA A 204 -1.69 -6.10 -1.14
C ALA A 204 -3.15 -5.95 -0.77
N ILE A 205 -3.47 -4.81 -0.14
CA ILE A 205 -4.83 -4.52 0.31
C ILE A 205 -5.03 -3.00 0.35
N CYS A 206 -6.23 -2.53 0.00
CA CYS A 206 -6.56 -1.11 -0.01
C CYS A 206 -8.06 -0.91 0.23
N PHE A 207 -8.40 -0.03 1.17
CA PHE A 207 -9.81 0.35 1.38
C PHE A 207 -10.38 1.08 0.16
N PHE A 208 -11.62 0.79 -0.15
CA PHE A 208 -12.44 1.61 -1.04
C PHE A 208 -12.65 2.98 -0.39
N PRO A 209 -12.68 4.08 -1.17
CA PRO A 209 -12.70 5.44 -0.59
C PRO A 209 -13.83 5.73 0.40
N ASN A 210 -14.98 5.07 0.28
CA ASN A 210 -16.10 5.28 1.21
C ASN A 210 -15.97 4.47 2.52
N GLY A 211 -14.95 3.62 2.65
CA GLY A 211 -14.72 2.83 3.85
C GLY A 211 -15.60 1.59 4.02
N ASN A 212 -16.49 1.27 3.07
CA ASN A 212 -17.43 0.14 3.17
C ASN A 212 -16.99 -1.13 2.44
N ALA A 213 -15.87 -1.06 1.75
CA ALA A 213 -15.31 -2.18 0.99
C ALA A 213 -13.79 -2.05 0.92
N PHE A 214 -13.13 -3.10 0.47
CA PHE A 214 -11.70 -3.08 0.21
C PHE A 214 -11.33 -4.03 -0.92
N ALA A 215 -10.22 -3.77 -1.57
CA ALA A 215 -9.65 -4.63 -2.60
C ALA A 215 -8.37 -5.31 -2.11
N THR A 216 -8.13 -6.51 -2.61
CA THR A 216 -6.93 -7.31 -2.34
C THR A 216 -6.23 -7.68 -3.63
N GLY A 217 -4.93 -7.92 -3.55
CA GLY A 217 -4.13 -8.48 -4.64
C GLY A 217 -3.34 -9.68 -4.15
N SER A 218 -3.29 -10.75 -4.95
CA SER A 218 -2.79 -12.04 -4.52
C SER A 218 -1.82 -12.68 -5.52
N ASP A 219 -1.03 -13.63 -5.03
CA ASP A 219 -0.21 -14.51 -5.84
C ASP A 219 -1.04 -15.46 -6.73
N ASP A 220 -2.35 -15.58 -6.49
CA ASP A 220 -3.27 -16.33 -7.36
C ASP A 220 -3.59 -15.61 -8.68
N ALA A 221 -2.91 -14.47 -8.96
CA ALA A 221 -3.06 -13.65 -10.15
C ALA A 221 -4.38 -12.88 -10.22
N THR A 222 -5.10 -12.76 -9.13
CA THR A 222 -6.38 -12.03 -9.06
C THR A 222 -6.36 -10.90 -8.07
N CYS A 223 -7.14 -9.84 -8.37
CA CYS A 223 -7.61 -8.90 -7.37
C CYS A 223 -9.05 -9.26 -7.02
N ARG A 224 -9.47 -8.97 -5.80
CA ARG A 224 -10.85 -9.19 -5.34
C ARG A 224 -11.35 -8.00 -4.55
N LEU A 225 -12.65 -7.73 -4.68
CA LEU A 225 -13.34 -6.70 -3.93
C LEU A 225 -14.25 -7.38 -2.90
N PHE A 226 -14.11 -6.98 -1.64
CA PHE A 226 -14.91 -7.48 -0.52
C PHE A 226 -15.75 -6.37 0.07
N ASP A 227 -17.01 -6.67 0.38
CA ASP A 227 -17.95 -5.74 1.00
C ASP A 227 -18.06 -6.04 2.50
N LEU A 228 -17.88 -5.03 3.34
CA LEU A 228 -17.94 -5.19 4.80
C LEU A 228 -19.34 -5.51 5.29
N ARG A 229 -20.38 -4.89 4.72
CA ARG A 229 -21.76 -5.10 5.12
C ARG A 229 -22.30 -6.44 4.67
N ALA A 230 -22.01 -6.81 3.43
CA ALA A 230 -22.39 -8.10 2.88
C ALA A 230 -21.55 -9.24 3.42
N ASP A 231 -20.41 -8.95 4.04
CA ASP A 231 -19.45 -9.93 4.60
C ASP A 231 -19.01 -10.97 3.57
N GLN A 232 -18.76 -10.53 2.34
CA GLN A 232 -18.41 -11.45 1.24
C GLN A 232 -17.72 -10.74 0.08
N GLU A 233 -17.12 -11.56 -0.78
CA GLU A 233 -16.58 -11.12 -2.06
C GLU A 233 -17.70 -10.64 -2.98
N LEU A 234 -17.48 -9.48 -3.60
CA LEU A 234 -18.38 -8.91 -4.62
C LEU A 234 -17.89 -9.13 -6.04
N MET A 235 -16.57 -9.09 -6.25
CA MET A 235 -15.99 -9.03 -7.57
C MET A 235 -14.61 -9.69 -7.59
N THR A 236 -14.28 -10.33 -8.71
CA THR A 236 -12.93 -10.81 -9.01
C THR A 236 -12.42 -10.14 -10.28
N TYR A 237 -11.21 -9.60 -10.23
CA TYR A 237 -10.54 -8.98 -11.37
C TYR A 237 -9.44 -9.92 -11.85
N SER A 238 -9.66 -10.55 -12.98
CA SER A 238 -8.76 -11.54 -13.55
C SER A 238 -8.85 -11.56 -15.07
N HIS A 239 -7.83 -12.10 -15.70
CA HIS A 239 -7.78 -12.31 -17.15
C HIS A 239 -6.97 -13.57 -17.44
N ASP A 240 -7.37 -14.36 -18.43
CA ASP A 240 -6.70 -15.63 -18.77
C ASP A 240 -5.22 -15.46 -19.11
N ASN A 241 -4.86 -14.30 -19.68
CA ASN A 241 -3.47 -13.98 -20.01
C ASN A 241 -2.61 -13.53 -18.82
N ILE A 242 -3.23 -13.26 -17.68
CA ILE A 242 -2.53 -12.84 -16.47
C ILE A 242 -2.37 -14.06 -15.56
N ILE A 243 -1.13 -14.51 -15.42
CA ILE A 243 -0.77 -15.68 -14.61
C ILE A 243 0.25 -15.35 -13.51
N CYS A 244 0.67 -14.10 -13.41
CA CYS A 244 1.64 -13.65 -12.41
C CYS A 244 0.96 -13.03 -11.20
N GLY A 245 1.69 -12.96 -10.09
CA GLY A 245 1.21 -12.38 -8.85
C GLY A 245 1.04 -10.86 -8.91
N ILE A 246 0.20 -10.37 -8.00
CA ILE A 246 -0.05 -8.96 -7.79
C ILE A 246 0.74 -8.50 -6.58
N THR A 247 1.42 -7.37 -6.71
CA THR A 247 2.31 -6.82 -5.68
C THR A 247 1.68 -5.67 -4.90
N SER A 248 0.77 -4.94 -5.54
CA SER A 248 0.24 -3.69 -5.00
C SER A 248 -1.12 -3.37 -5.61
N VAL A 249 -1.98 -2.70 -4.84
CA VAL A 249 -3.31 -2.26 -5.29
C VAL A 249 -3.60 -0.87 -4.73
N SER A 250 -4.35 -0.07 -5.47
CA SER A 250 -4.85 1.23 -5.03
C SER A 250 -6.07 1.64 -5.84
N PHE A 251 -7.03 2.29 -5.19
CA PHE A 251 -8.18 2.86 -5.89
C PHE A 251 -7.91 4.27 -6.41
N SER A 252 -8.56 4.65 -7.49
CA SER A 252 -8.70 6.05 -7.86
C SER A 252 -9.55 6.77 -6.81
N LYS A 253 -9.51 8.11 -6.81
CA LYS A 253 -10.21 8.93 -5.81
C LYS A 253 -11.71 8.65 -5.74
N SER A 254 -12.34 8.41 -6.89
CA SER A 254 -13.77 8.07 -6.96
C SER A 254 -14.07 6.61 -6.57
N GLY A 255 -13.05 5.75 -6.56
CA GLY A 255 -13.22 4.31 -6.43
C GLY A 255 -13.61 3.59 -7.72
N ARG A 256 -13.84 4.31 -8.83
CA ARG A 256 -14.23 3.68 -10.09
C ARG A 256 -13.14 2.83 -10.70
N LEU A 257 -11.88 3.22 -10.53
CA LEU A 257 -10.73 2.48 -11.04
C LEU A 257 -9.97 1.80 -9.90
N LEU A 258 -9.59 0.56 -10.13
CA LEU A 258 -8.66 -0.18 -9.30
C LEU A 258 -7.37 -0.38 -10.09
N LEU A 259 -6.26 0.13 -9.56
CA LEU A 259 -4.95 -0.05 -10.15
C LEU A 259 -4.21 -1.15 -9.40
N ALA A 260 -3.56 -2.04 -10.13
CA ALA A 260 -2.81 -3.15 -9.57
C ALA A 260 -1.46 -3.29 -10.26
N GLY A 261 -0.41 -3.48 -9.46
CA GLY A 261 0.95 -3.74 -9.95
C GLY A 261 1.21 -5.24 -10.02
N TYR A 262 1.94 -5.67 -11.05
CA TYR A 262 2.14 -7.08 -11.39
C TYR A 262 3.60 -7.45 -11.53
N ASP A 263 3.88 -8.73 -11.36
CA ASP A 263 5.22 -9.30 -11.56
C ASP A 263 5.67 -9.26 -13.02
N ASP A 264 4.74 -9.09 -13.98
CA ASP A 264 5.00 -9.04 -15.42
C ASP A 264 5.44 -7.64 -15.92
N PHE A 265 5.86 -6.76 -15.01
CA PHE A 265 6.38 -5.42 -15.27
C PHE A 265 5.31 -4.35 -15.52
N ASN A 266 4.04 -4.73 -15.58
CA ASN A 266 2.94 -3.82 -15.87
C ASN A 266 2.12 -3.47 -14.63
N CYS A 267 1.43 -2.35 -14.71
CA CYS A 267 0.30 -2.02 -13.86
C CYS A 267 -0.97 -2.13 -14.74
N ASN A 268 -2.00 -2.82 -14.27
CA ASN A 268 -3.29 -2.87 -14.93
C ASN A 268 -4.28 -1.94 -14.23
N VAL A 269 -5.13 -1.31 -15.02
CA VAL A 269 -6.22 -0.47 -14.54
C VAL A 269 -7.53 -1.22 -14.79
N TRP A 270 -8.24 -1.51 -13.71
CA TRP A 270 -9.51 -2.23 -13.75
C TRP A 270 -10.67 -1.28 -13.52
N ASP A 271 -11.77 -1.46 -14.27
CA ASP A 271 -13.05 -0.88 -13.92
C ASP A 271 -13.58 -1.63 -12.70
N ALA A 272 -13.59 -0.98 -11.53
CA ALA A 272 -13.92 -1.65 -10.27
C ALA A 272 -15.37 -2.15 -10.23
N LEU A 273 -16.29 -1.52 -10.96
CA LEU A 273 -17.71 -1.89 -10.98
C LEU A 273 -18.04 -2.95 -12.04
N LYS A 274 -17.31 -2.99 -13.15
CA LYS A 274 -17.59 -3.89 -14.26
C LYS A 274 -16.62 -5.07 -14.37
N ALA A 275 -15.54 -5.04 -13.61
CA ALA A 275 -14.45 -6.03 -13.64
C ALA A 275 -13.76 -6.18 -15.00
N ASP A 276 -13.88 -5.17 -15.86
CA ASP A 276 -13.19 -5.12 -17.16
C ASP A 276 -11.84 -4.42 -17.00
N ARG A 277 -10.83 -4.90 -17.72
CA ARG A 277 -9.55 -4.20 -17.79
C ARG A 277 -9.71 -2.96 -18.66
N ALA A 278 -9.51 -1.78 -18.07
CA ALA A 278 -9.71 -0.49 -18.73
C ALA A 278 -8.43 0.11 -19.29
N GLY A 279 -7.28 -0.34 -18.85
CA GLY A 279 -5.99 0.20 -19.31
C GLY A 279 -4.81 -0.57 -18.76
N VAL A 280 -3.64 -0.22 -19.29
CA VAL A 280 -2.36 -0.79 -18.88
C VAL A 280 -1.36 0.36 -18.77
N LEU A 281 -0.61 0.42 -17.66
CA LEU A 281 0.54 1.29 -17.52
C LEU A 281 1.79 0.45 -17.76
N ALA A 282 2.31 0.52 -18.97
CA ALA A 282 3.51 -0.21 -19.38
C ALA A 282 4.68 0.78 -19.55
N GLY A 283 5.84 0.42 -19.05
CA GLY A 283 7.02 1.29 -19.17
C GLY A 283 8.14 0.93 -18.20
N HIS A 284 7.87 0.05 -17.24
CA HIS A 284 8.91 -0.48 -16.37
C HIS A 284 9.62 -1.67 -17.00
N ASP A 285 10.90 -1.79 -16.72
CA ASP A 285 11.76 -2.86 -17.24
C ASP A 285 11.93 -4.02 -16.25
N ASN A 286 11.21 -3.97 -15.13
CA ASN A 286 11.17 -5.01 -14.14
C ASN A 286 9.83 -4.94 -13.38
N ARG A 287 9.66 -5.82 -12.40
CA ARG A 287 8.45 -5.94 -11.57
C ARG A 287 8.00 -4.58 -11.04
N VAL A 288 6.72 -4.27 -11.17
CA VAL A 288 6.09 -3.17 -10.44
C VAL A 288 5.87 -3.64 -9.00
N SER A 289 6.58 -3.06 -8.07
CA SER A 289 6.60 -3.51 -6.66
C SER A 289 5.68 -2.70 -5.75
N CYS A 290 5.35 -1.48 -6.16
CA CYS A 290 4.49 -0.59 -5.37
C CYS A 290 3.81 0.42 -6.28
N LEU A 291 2.68 0.94 -5.82
CA LEU A 291 1.97 2.03 -6.49
C LEU A 291 1.09 2.79 -5.50
N GLY A 292 0.68 3.97 -5.89
CA GLY A 292 -0.23 4.79 -5.10
C GLY A 292 -0.87 5.88 -5.94
N VAL A 293 -2.07 6.29 -5.54
CA VAL A 293 -2.83 7.38 -6.15
C VAL A 293 -2.82 8.56 -5.19
N THR A 294 -2.64 9.78 -5.70
CA THR A 294 -2.66 10.99 -4.88
C THR A 294 -4.04 11.23 -4.26
N ASP A 295 -4.07 11.91 -3.11
CA ASP A 295 -5.33 12.26 -2.43
C ASP A 295 -6.23 13.14 -3.29
N ASP A 296 -5.65 14.02 -4.13
CA ASP A 296 -6.40 14.83 -5.07
C ASP A 296 -6.83 14.06 -6.33
N GLY A 297 -6.40 12.81 -6.49
CA GLY A 297 -6.75 11.95 -7.60
C GLY A 297 -6.09 12.29 -8.93
N MET A 298 -5.15 13.24 -8.96
CA MET A 298 -4.60 13.79 -10.20
C MET A 298 -3.44 12.99 -10.78
N ALA A 299 -2.80 12.15 -9.98
CA ALA A 299 -1.62 11.40 -10.42
C ALA A 299 -1.52 10.02 -9.77
N VAL A 300 -0.83 9.13 -10.47
CA VAL A 300 -0.45 7.79 -10.01
C VAL A 300 1.06 7.72 -9.99
N ALA A 301 1.63 7.12 -8.95
CA ALA A 301 3.04 6.76 -8.91
C ALA A 301 3.18 5.24 -8.91
N THR A 302 4.13 4.73 -9.69
CA THR A 302 4.54 3.33 -9.67
C THR A 302 6.03 3.26 -9.37
N GLY A 303 6.42 2.32 -8.52
CA GLY A 303 7.81 2.00 -8.23
C GLY A 303 8.11 0.57 -8.69
N SER A 304 9.37 0.32 -9.05
CA SER A 304 9.75 -0.93 -9.67
C SER A 304 11.13 -1.43 -9.23
N TRP A 305 11.36 -2.71 -9.41
CA TRP A 305 12.67 -3.32 -9.27
C TRP A 305 13.68 -2.82 -10.32
N ASP A 306 13.22 -2.05 -11.32
CA ASP A 306 14.11 -1.37 -12.27
C ASP A 306 14.79 -0.11 -11.68
N SER A 307 14.54 0.19 -10.41
CA SER A 307 15.08 1.33 -9.66
C SER A 307 14.44 2.70 -9.95
N PHE A 308 13.41 2.74 -10.76
CA PHE A 308 12.71 3.98 -11.11
C PHE A 308 11.33 4.06 -10.48
N LEU A 309 10.91 5.30 -10.17
CA LEU A 309 9.51 5.62 -9.96
C LEU A 309 9.02 6.40 -11.20
N LYS A 310 7.79 6.17 -11.57
CA LYS A 310 7.14 6.90 -12.66
C LYS A 310 5.86 7.53 -12.17
N ILE A 311 5.63 8.77 -12.59
CA ILE A 311 4.42 9.52 -12.29
C ILE A 311 3.58 9.54 -13.57
N TRP A 312 2.35 9.08 -13.43
CA TRP A 312 1.41 8.89 -14.54
C TRP A 312 0.19 9.78 -14.37
N ASN A 313 -0.31 10.22 -15.52
CA ASN A 313 -1.54 11.00 -15.59
C ASN A 313 -2.24 10.78 -16.93
#